data_494e4c431b95e7164c63c9909864e9c8
#
_entry.id   494e4c431b95e7164c63c9909864e9c8
#
_cell.length_a   1.000
_cell.length_b   1.000
_cell.length_c   1.000
_cell.angle_alpha   90.00
_cell.angle_beta   90.00
_cell.angle_gamma   90.00
#
_symmetry.space_group_name_H-M   'P 1'
#
loop_
_entity.id
_entity.type
_entity.pdbx_description
1 polymer ?
#
loop_
_entity_poly.entity_id
_entity_poly.type
_entity_poly.pdbx_seq_one_letter_code
_entity_poly.pdbx_strand_id
1 'polypeptide(L)'
;MAQSNTPAPNNQVAKLKKFQEETVNKVLDQVKQFEQMDALHLPQDYSPANALKAAWFTLIKTQTRDKRPVLEACDNPSIVNSLMEMVTQGLNPAKKQCAFIAYGSQLTMQPEYFGSIALAKRYNPEVLDIVGEVIHKDDKFKYKIENGRKYLVEHDQPFENLDKDIIGAYATVILREGEPYIVPMTMKEIRAAWGQGATKGNSPAHQNFSGEMAKKSAINRACKPYINSSDDSEIVKNRNSQDYVSEQANSKKIDFVEDGEAEEVKDEPEQPKQKAQPTSEPNEYEKMPFKNMNEAKSFLIDNGVHPAALKSEQDIHDAAAAKEIEIVIDGPDF
;
A
#
# COMPACT_ATOMS: atom_id res chain seq x y z
N MET A 1 -10.97 -32.28 -35.56
CA MET A 1 -9.87 -32.43 -34.56
C MET A 1 -9.13 -31.11 -34.48
N ALA A 2 -9.44 -30.30 -33.49
CA ALA A 2 -8.77 -29.03 -33.26
C ALA A 2 -7.55 -29.27 -32.35
N GLN A 3 -6.37 -29.09 -32.87
CA GLN A 3 -5.13 -29.13 -32.08
C GLN A 3 -5.06 -27.90 -31.18
N SER A 4 -5.14 -28.11 -29.89
CA SER A 4 -4.86 -27.10 -28.87
C SER A 4 -3.35 -26.82 -28.87
N ASN A 5 -2.94 -25.69 -29.46
CA ASN A 5 -1.57 -25.16 -29.41
C ASN A 5 -1.33 -24.53 -28.05
N THR A 6 -1.16 -25.32 -27.00
CA THR A 6 -0.62 -24.86 -25.73
C THR A 6 0.91 -24.77 -25.91
N PRO A 7 1.55 -23.58 -25.78
CA PRO A 7 2.99 -23.47 -25.92
C PRO A 7 3.67 -24.33 -24.85
N ALA A 8 4.67 -25.10 -25.25
CA ALA A 8 5.44 -25.95 -24.34
C ALA A 8 6.03 -25.09 -23.20
N PRO A 9 6.01 -25.57 -21.93
CA PRO A 9 6.44 -24.81 -20.75
C PRO A 9 7.89 -24.26 -20.82
N ASN A 10 8.71 -24.87 -21.66
CA ASN A 10 10.11 -24.46 -21.87
C ASN A 10 10.26 -23.10 -22.60
N ASN A 11 9.27 -22.69 -23.42
CA ASN A 11 9.37 -21.45 -24.20
C ASN A 11 8.99 -20.20 -23.36
N GLN A 12 8.14 -20.36 -22.36
CA GLN A 12 7.72 -19.28 -21.48
C GLN A 12 8.83 -18.92 -20.46
N VAL A 13 9.48 -19.92 -19.89
CA VAL A 13 10.62 -19.74 -18.99
C VAL A 13 11.80 -19.08 -19.72
N ALA A 14 12.08 -19.47 -20.95
CA ALA A 14 13.15 -18.86 -21.76
C ALA A 14 12.85 -17.38 -22.09
N LYS A 15 11.59 -17.03 -22.38
CA LYS A 15 11.16 -15.63 -22.61
C LYS A 15 11.31 -14.78 -21.36
N LEU A 16 10.87 -15.27 -20.20
CA LEU A 16 11.00 -14.55 -18.92
C LEU A 16 12.47 -14.34 -18.56
N LYS A 17 13.32 -15.35 -18.76
CA LYS A 17 14.76 -15.23 -18.49
C LYS A 17 15.42 -14.19 -19.41
N LYS A 18 15.10 -14.19 -20.69
CA LYS A 18 15.59 -13.19 -21.64
C LYS A 18 15.14 -11.79 -21.25
N PHE A 19 13.87 -11.62 -20.93
CA PHE A 19 13.31 -10.33 -20.46
C PHE A 19 13.98 -9.85 -19.18
N GLN A 20 14.26 -10.77 -18.23
CA GLN A 20 15.03 -10.47 -17.03
C GLN A 20 16.42 -9.93 -17.35
N GLU A 21 17.16 -10.66 -18.17
CA GLU A 21 18.53 -10.29 -18.54
C GLU A 21 18.56 -8.92 -19.24
N GLU A 22 17.69 -8.68 -20.19
CA GLU A 22 17.59 -7.41 -20.91
C GLU A 22 17.22 -6.25 -19.98
N THR A 23 16.23 -6.43 -19.10
CA THR A 23 15.76 -5.41 -18.18
C THR A 23 16.79 -5.07 -17.11
N VAL A 24 17.35 -6.10 -16.45
CA VAL A 24 18.34 -5.92 -15.40
C VAL A 24 19.63 -5.31 -15.94
N ASN A 25 20.11 -5.79 -17.11
CA ASN A 25 21.30 -5.23 -17.74
C ASN A 25 21.10 -3.77 -18.14
N LYS A 26 19.94 -3.42 -18.70
CA LYS A 26 19.62 -2.04 -19.05
C LYS A 26 19.68 -1.11 -17.83
N VAL A 27 19.12 -1.52 -16.69
CA VAL A 27 19.18 -0.74 -15.45
C VAL A 27 20.62 -0.64 -14.93
N LEU A 28 21.38 -1.76 -14.90
CA LEU A 28 22.77 -1.78 -14.45
C LEU A 28 23.67 -0.90 -15.29
N ASP A 29 23.48 -0.89 -16.61
CA ASP A 29 24.29 -0.08 -17.52
C ASP A 29 23.96 1.42 -17.33
N GLN A 30 22.70 1.79 -17.13
CA GLN A 30 22.31 3.16 -16.79
C GLN A 30 22.91 3.58 -15.43
N VAL A 31 22.83 2.73 -14.41
CA VAL A 31 23.43 3.00 -13.09
C VAL A 31 24.91 3.27 -13.21
N LYS A 32 25.66 2.40 -13.93
CA LYS A 32 27.10 2.57 -14.16
C LYS A 32 27.42 3.88 -14.91
N GLN A 33 26.61 4.22 -15.90
CA GLN A 33 26.76 5.46 -16.66
C GLN A 33 26.59 6.67 -15.73
N PHE A 34 25.56 6.69 -14.87
CA PHE A 34 25.35 7.77 -13.92
C PHE A 34 26.45 7.85 -12.86
N GLU A 35 26.95 6.72 -12.34
CA GLU A 35 28.10 6.71 -11.44
C GLU A 35 29.38 7.25 -12.12
N GLN A 36 29.64 6.90 -13.38
CA GLN A 36 30.80 7.41 -14.15
C GLN A 36 30.69 8.91 -14.43
N MET A 37 29.49 9.44 -14.55
CA MET A 37 29.21 10.87 -14.74
C MET A 37 29.18 11.65 -13.43
N ASP A 38 29.46 11.01 -12.29
CA ASP A 38 29.34 11.59 -10.94
C ASP A 38 27.92 12.10 -10.63
N ALA A 39 26.94 11.49 -11.30
CA ALA A 39 25.54 11.90 -11.24
C ALA A 39 24.69 10.99 -10.33
N LEU A 40 25.30 9.95 -9.74
CA LEU A 40 24.64 9.03 -8.82
C LEU A 40 25.64 8.53 -7.77
N HIS A 41 25.33 8.77 -6.51
CA HIS A 41 26.09 8.29 -5.37
C HIS A 41 25.27 7.25 -4.60
N LEU A 42 25.64 6.00 -4.74
CA LEU A 42 25.00 4.91 -4.01
C LEU A 42 25.66 4.71 -2.63
N PRO A 43 24.93 4.22 -1.61
CA PRO A 43 25.52 3.87 -0.33
C PRO A 43 26.66 2.85 -0.49
N GLN A 44 27.71 2.99 0.29
CA GLN A 44 28.93 2.19 0.19
C GLN A 44 28.65 0.68 0.27
N ASP A 45 27.70 0.25 1.09
CA ASP A 45 27.31 -1.17 1.28
C ASP A 45 26.12 -1.59 0.41
N TYR A 46 25.73 -0.78 -0.58
CA TYR A 46 24.61 -1.11 -1.46
C TYR A 46 25.10 -1.78 -2.74
N SER A 47 24.53 -2.94 -3.04
CA SER A 47 24.79 -3.66 -4.29
C SER A 47 23.60 -3.57 -5.22
N PRO A 48 23.66 -2.76 -6.29
CA PRO A 48 22.60 -2.67 -7.29
C PRO A 48 22.20 -4.02 -7.88
N ALA A 49 23.20 -4.86 -8.20
CA ALA A 49 22.96 -6.19 -8.77
C ALA A 49 22.17 -7.12 -7.83
N ASN A 50 22.49 -7.10 -6.52
CA ASN A 50 21.74 -7.89 -5.53
C ASN A 50 20.34 -7.35 -5.31
N ALA A 51 20.16 -6.03 -5.26
CA ALA A 51 18.86 -5.40 -5.12
C ALA A 51 17.97 -5.69 -6.34
N LEU A 52 18.49 -5.58 -7.55
CA LEU A 52 17.77 -5.90 -8.79
C LEU A 52 17.37 -7.37 -8.86
N LYS A 53 18.26 -8.28 -8.41
CA LYS A 53 17.94 -9.71 -8.32
C LYS A 53 16.79 -9.95 -7.34
N ALA A 54 16.82 -9.32 -6.17
CA ALA A 54 15.75 -9.41 -5.18
C ALA A 54 14.43 -8.82 -5.71
N ALA A 55 14.51 -7.66 -6.38
CA ALA A 55 13.37 -7.02 -7.01
C ALA A 55 12.74 -7.93 -8.08
N TRP A 56 13.56 -8.57 -8.90
CA TRP A 56 13.05 -9.49 -9.91
C TRP A 56 12.28 -10.66 -9.30
N PHE A 57 12.80 -11.29 -8.25
CA PHE A 57 12.09 -12.35 -7.54
C PHE A 57 10.78 -11.88 -6.90
N THR A 58 10.72 -10.63 -6.49
CA THR A 58 9.48 -10.01 -6.01
C THR A 58 8.50 -9.82 -7.15
N LEU A 59 8.94 -9.25 -8.29
CA LEU A 59 8.09 -8.98 -9.46
C LEU A 59 7.46 -10.24 -10.06
N ILE A 60 8.19 -11.36 -10.09
CA ILE A 60 7.65 -12.64 -10.57
C ILE A 60 6.41 -13.08 -9.75
N LYS A 61 6.41 -12.78 -8.45
CA LYS A 61 5.33 -13.15 -7.52
C LYS A 61 4.24 -12.08 -7.42
N THR A 62 4.55 -10.86 -7.84
CA THR A 62 3.64 -9.72 -7.70
C THR A 62 2.52 -9.81 -8.75
N GLN A 63 1.30 -9.57 -8.32
CA GLN A 63 0.11 -9.55 -9.16
C GLN A 63 -0.58 -8.19 -9.10
N THR A 64 -1.27 -7.85 -10.17
CA THR A 64 -2.20 -6.73 -10.20
C THR A 64 -3.43 -7.02 -9.32
N ARG A 65 -4.25 -6.01 -9.09
CA ARG A 65 -5.54 -6.18 -8.38
C ARG A 65 -6.44 -7.25 -9.03
N ASP A 66 -6.32 -7.44 -10.36
CA ASP A 66 -7.06 -8.45 -11.13
C ASP A 66 -6.34 -9.80 -11.18
N LYS A 67 -5.38 -10.05 -10.28
CA LYS A 67 -4.59 -11.29 -10.17
C LYS A 67 -3.80 -11.67 -11.43
N ARG A 68 -3.45 -10.70 -12.28
CA ARG A 68 -2.55 -10.92 -13.42
C ARG A 68 -1.11 -10.66 -13.00
N PRO A 69 -0.11 -11.44 -13.48
CA PRO A 69 1.29 -11.17 -13.22
C PRO A 69 1.67 -9.74 -13.66
N VAL A 70 2.37 -8.97 -12.81
CA VAL A 70 2.74 -7.58 -13.16
C VAL A 70 3.68 -7.50 -14.36
N LEU A 71 4.52 -8.52 -14.58
CA LEU A 71 5.42 -8.61 -15.73
C LEU A 71 4.69 -8.77 -17.09
N GLU A 72 3.42 -9.16 -17.07
CA GLU A 72 2.57 -9.28 -18.25
C GLU A 72 1.56 -8.10 -18.37
N ALA A 73 1.19 -7.53 -17.24
CA ALA A 73 0.16 -6.51 -17.15
C ALA A 73 0.70 -5.08 -17.26
N CYS A 74 1.95 -4.86 -16.81
CA CYS A 74 2.58 -3.56 -16.84
C CYS A 74 3.48 -3.39 -18.08
N ASP A 75 3.63 -2.15 -18.53
CA ASP A 75 4.52 -1.86 -19.64
C ASP A 75 6.01 -1.90 -19.24
N ASN A 76 6.85 -2.28 -20.20
CA ASN A 76 8.29 -2.43 -19.96
C ASN A 76 8.97 -1.13 -19.50
N PRO A 77 8.64 0.06 -20.00
CA PRO A 77 9.23 1.30 -19.49
C PRO A 77 8.93 1.54 -18.01
N SER A 78 7.71 1.29 -17.54
CA SER A 78 7.37 1.48 -16.12
C SER A 78 8.10 0.48 -15.22
N ILE A 79 8.32 -0.76 -15.70
CA ILE A 79 9.11 -1.76 -14.96
C ILE A 79 10.56 -1.29 -14.82
N VAL A 80 11.20 -0.85 -15.94
CA VAL A 80 12.58 -0.33 -15.92
C VAL A 80 12.68 0.89 -15.00
N ASN A 81 11.75 1.83 -15.11
CA ASN A 81 11.74 3.06 -14.31
C ASN A 81 11.60 2.75 -12.81
N SER A 82 10.69 1.85 -12.43
CA SER A 82 10.52 1.44 -11.03
C SER A 82 11.77 0.76 -10.45
N LEU A 83 12.44 -0.07 -11.24
CA LEU A 83 13.69 -0.69 -10.84
C LEU A 83 14.83 0.33 -10.75
N MET A 84 14.87 1.29 -11.67
CA MET A 84 15.85 2.38 -11.63
C MET A 84 15.63 3.27 -10.41
N GLU A 85 14.38 3.65 -10.12
CA GLU A 85 14.01 4.43 -8.94
C GLU A 85 14.39 3.70 -7.64
N MET A 86 14.15 2.40 -7.55
CA MET A 86 14.60 1.58 -6.42
C MET A 86 16.11 1.66 -6.21
N VAL A 87 16.89 1.53 -7.29
CA VAL A 87 18.35 1.55 -7.22
C VAL A 87 18.88 2.93 -6.87
N THR A 88 18.36 3.99 -7.50
CA THR A 88 18.79 5.37 -7.22
C THR A 88 18.50 5.78 -5.77
N GLN A 89 17.37 5.32 -5.23
CA GLN A 89 17.10 5.49 -3.80
C GLN A 89 17.87 4.51 -2.91
N GLY A 90 18.64 3.55 -3.47
CA GLY A 90 19.41 2.56 -2.73
C GLY A 90 18.55 1.66 -1.84
N LEU A 91 17.33 1.35 -2.28
CA LEU A 91 16.40 0.48 -1.55
C LEU A 91 16.50 -0.97 -2.01
N ASN A 92 16.14 -1.91 -1.12
CA ASN A 92 16.17 -3.33 -1.41
C ASN A 92 14.89 -4.02 -0.90
N PRO A 93 14.08 -4.64 -1.77
CA PRO A 93 12.85 -5.31 -1.38
C PRO A 93 13.09 -6.53 -0.48
N ALA A 94 14.25 -7.20 -0.57
CA ALA A 94 14.59 -8.28 0.34
C ALA A 94 14.71 -7.82 1.80
N LYS A 95 14.95 -6.54 2.03
CA LYS A 95 14.97 -5.91 3.36
C LYS A 95 13.61 -5.27 3.74
N LYS A 96 12.56 -5.54 2.97
CA LYS A 96 11.23 -4.89 3.13
C LYS A 96 11.33 -3.36 3.13
N GLN A 97 12.21 -2.80 2.28
CA GLN A 97 12.40 -1.35 2.17
C GLN A 97 11.52 -0.73 1.10
N CYS A 98 11.06 -1.52 0.14
CA CYS A 98 10.15 -1.07 -0.91
C CYS A 98 9.28 -2.20 -1.43
N ALA A 99 8.15 -1.82 -2.00
CA ALA A 99 7.21 -2.69 -2.71
C ALA A 99 7.00 -2.19 -4.14
N PHE A 100 6.49 -3.08 -5.01
CA PHE A 100 6.12 -2.75 -6.38
C PHE A 100 4.61 -2.92 -6.54
N ILE A 101 3.94 -1.86 -6.99
CA ILE A 101 2.48 -1.82 -7.10
C ILE A 101 2.09 -1.43 -8.52
N ALA A 102 1.16 -2.19 -9.10
CA ALA A 102 0.61 -1.89 -10.41
C ALA A 102 -0.60 -0.95 -10.30
N TYR A 103 -0.52 0.19 -10.98
CA TYR A 103 -1.63 1.11 -11.19
C TYR A 103 -2.02 1.09 -12.68
N GLY A 104 -3.01 0.26 -13.02
CA GLY A 104 -3.33 -0.03 -14.41
C GLY A 104 -2.18 -0.77 -15.10
N SER A 105 -1.62 -0.19 -16.17
CA SER A 105 -0.45 -0.72 -16.87
C SER A 105 0.89 -0.15 -16.36
N GLN A 106 0.87 0.71 -15.35
CA GLN A 106 2.07 1.32 -14.79
C GLN A 106 2.52 0.59 -13.54
N LEU A 107 3.76 0.12 -13.50
CA LEU A 107 4.40 -0.35 -12.28
C LEU A 107 5.01 0.85 -11.55
N THR A 108 4.83 0.92 -10.24
CA THR A 108 5.39 1.99 -9.40
C THR A 108 6.12 1.36 -8.22
N MET A 109 7.34 1.81 -7.96
CA MET A 109 8.05 1.49 -6.74
C MET A 109 7.57 2.40 -5.61
N GLN A 110 7.26 1.82 -4.44
CA GLN A 110 6.90 2.57 -3.25
C GLN A 110 7.81 2.20 -2.08
N PRO A 111 8.42 3.18 -1.40
CA PRO A 111 9.13 2.92 -0.16
C PRO A 111 8.16 2.43 0.91
N GLU A 112 8.49 1.34 1.59
CA GLU A 112 7.85 0.92 2.82
C GLU A 112 8.48 1.65 4.02
N TYR A 113 7.89 1.55 5.21
CA TYR A 113 8.36 2.31 6.37
C TYR A 113 9.84 2.05 6.74
N PHE A 114 10.35 0.83 6.54
CA PHE A 114 11.78 0.55 6.68
C PHE A 114 12.62 1.29 5.62
N GLY A 115 12.09 1.43 4.41
CA GLY A 115 12.70 2.24 3.37
C GLY A 115 12.67 3.73 3.71
N SER A 116 11.55 4.22 4.23
CA SER A 116 11.44 5.61 4.68
C SER A 116 12.45 5.93 5.78
N ILE A 117 12.65 5.03 6.77
CA ILE A 117 13.69 5.19 7.79
C ILE A 117 15.08 5.21 7.13
N ALA A 118 15.36 4.28 6.23
CA ALA A 118 16.65 4.19 5.54
C ALA A 118 16.94 5.47 4.73
N LEU A 119 15.94 6.01 4.04
CA LEU A 119 16.05 7.27 3.30
C LEU A 119 16.25 8.47 4.23
N ALA A 120 15.47 8.58 5.31
CA ALA A 120 15.62 9.65 6.28
C ALA A 120 17.03 9.71 6.89
N LYS A 121 17.58 8.53 7.26
CA LYS A 121 18.95 8.40 7.78
C LYS A 121 20.02 8.74 6.75
N ARG A 122 19.77 8.46 5.47
CA ARG A 122 20.70 8.74 4.38
C ARG A 122 20.71 10.22 4.02
N TYR A 123 19.54 10.83 3.88
CA TYR A 123 19.44 12.24 3.50
C TYR A 123 19.76 13.19 4.64
N ASN A 124 19.66 12.69 5.88
CA ASN A 124 20.08 13.47 7.05
C ASN A 124 20.90 12.60 8.01
N PRO A 125 22.25 12.68 7.97
CA PRO A 125 23.14 11.90 8.83
C PRO A 125 22.98 12.15 10.33
N GLU A 126 22.31 13.25 10.73
CA GLU A 126 21.97 13.51 12.13
C GLU A 126 20.90 12.56 12.66
N VAL A 127 20.09 11.96 11.79
CA VAL A 127 19.09 10.96 12.18
C VAL A 127 19.76 9.62 12.40
N LEU A 128 19.82 9.18 13.65
CA LEU A 128 20.34 7.86 14.02
C LEU A 128 19.29 6.77 13.85
N ASP A 129 18.05 7.04 14.31
CA ASP A 129 16.95 6.09 14.19
C ASP A 129 15.59 6.77 14.33
N ILE A 130 14.54 6.09 13.84
CA ILE A 130 13.15 6.50 13.99
C ILE A 130 12.36 5.26 14.42
N VAL A 131 11.81 5.30 15.64
CA VAL A 131 11.07 4.20 16.25
C VAL A 131 9.65 4.62 16.57
N GLY A 132 8.69 3.73 16.36
CA GLY A 132 7.28 4.00 16.62
C GLY A 132 6.74 3.29 17.83
N GLU A 133 5.80 3.94 18.54
CA GLU A 133 5.07 3.33 19.64
C GLU A 133 3.59 3.73 19.61
N VAL A 134 2.71 2.86 20.11
CA VAL A 134 1.27 3.12 20.24
C VAL A 134 0.95 3.71 21.61
N ILE A 135 -0.14 4.46 21.66
CA ILE A 135 -0.70 5.00 22.90
C ILE A 135 -2.05 4.34 23.09
N HIS A 136 -2.19 3.58 24.15
CA HIS A 136 -3.45 2.95 24.54
C HIS A 136 -4.29 3.84 25.43
N LYS A 137 -5.57 3.56 25.46
CA LYS A 137 -6.47 4.19 26.42
C LYS A 137 -5.98 3.91 27.84
N ASP A 138 -6.02 4.93 28.68
CA ASP A 138 -5.57 4.95 30.07
C ASP A 138 -4.05 4.93 30.26
N ASP A 139 -3.23 4.99 29.18
CA ASP A 139 -1.82 5.28 29.31
C ASP A 139 -1.60 6.71 29.82
N LYS A 140 -0.55 6.90 30.61
CA LYS A 140 -0.13 8.24 30.99
C LYS A 140 0.83 8.76 29.94
N PHE A 141 0.30 9.57 29.03
CA PHE A 141 1.07 10.13 27.94
C PHE A 141 1.14 11.67 28.05
N LYS A 142 2.35 12.19 28.21
CA LYS A 142 2.62 13.63 28.32
C LYS A 142 3.81 14.04 27.48
N TYR A 143 3.70 15.14 26.80
CA TYR A 143 4.80 15.78 26.08
C TYR A 143 4.80 17.28 26.31
N LYS A 144 5.95 17.90 26.12
CA LYS A 144 6.14 19.37 26.08
C LYS A 144 6.41 19.83 24.65
N ILE A 145 6.14 21.09 24.37
CA ILE A 145 6.46 21.72 23.07
C ILE A 145 7.50 22.78 23.31
N GLU A 146 8.66 22.65 22.65
CA GLU A 146 9.74 23.62 22.69
C GLU A 146 10.27 23.83 21.27
N ASN A 147 10.42 25.08 20.85
CA ASN A 147 10.90 25.46 19.51
C ASN A 147 10.15 24.74 18.36
N GLY A 148 8.84 24.51 18.53
CA GLY A 148 8.00 23.82 17.54
C GLY A 148 8.14 22.28 17.51
N ARG A 149 9.05 21.70 18.29
CA ARG A 149 9.21 20.25 18.46
C ARG A 149 8.50 19.76 19.71
N LYS A 150 8.06 18.51 19.68
CA LYS A 150 7.39 17.86 20.82
C LYS A 150 8.37 16.88 21.46
N TYR A 151 8.56 17.02 22.77
CA TYR A 151 9.48 16.18 23.54
C TYR A 151 8.68 15.35 24.52
N LEU A 152 8.94 14.04 24.54
CA LEU A 152 8.27 13.12 25.45
C LEU A 152 8.67 13.43 26.88
N VAL A 153 7.69 13.64 27.76
CA VAL A 153 7.90 13.83 29.19
C VAL A 153 7.64 12.53 29.95
N GLU A 154 6.55 11.85 29.59
CA GLU A 154 6.13 10.61 30.24
C GLU A 154 5.33 9.76 29.26
N HIS A 155 5.66 8.49 29.15
CA HIS A 155 4.79 7.46 28.60
C HIS A 155 4.87 6.24 29.50
N ASP A 156 3.88 6.12 30.42
CA ASP A 156 3.72 4.98 31.31
C ASP A 156 2.58 4.12 30.77
N GLN A 157 2.93 2.94 30.27
CA GLN A 157 2.02 1.98 29.65
C GLN A 157 2.01 0.69 30.45
N PRO A 158 1.14 0.56 31.46
CA PRO A 158 0.94 -0.68 32.19
C PRO A 158 0.54 -1.83 31.27
N PHE A 159 0.98 -3.05 31.58
CA PHE A 159 0.73 -4.21 30.73
C PHE A 159 -0.76 -4.48 30.48
N GLU A 160 -1.61 -4.19 31.45
CA GLU A 160 -3.07 -4.28 31.33
C GLU A 160 -3.70 -3.29 30.35
N ASN A 161 -2.96 -2.27 29.90
CA ASN A 161 -3.44 -1.33 28.91
C ASN A 161 -3.21 -1.82 27.48
N LEU A 162 -2.35 -2.82 27.26
CA LEU A 162 -2.01 -3.31 25.93
C LEU A 162 -3.20 -3.91 25.17
N ASP A 163 -4.21 -4.41 25.89
CA ASP A 163 -5.45 -4.94 25.29
C ASP A 163 -6.55 -3.86 25.12
N LYS A 164 -6.28 -2.61 25.56
CA LYS A 164 -7.23 -1.51 25.43
C LYS A 164 -7.15 -0.86 24.04
N ASP A 165 -8.17 -0.05 23.73
CA ASP A 165 -8.24 0.71 22.48
C ASP A 165 -6.98 1.56 22.25
N ILE A 166 -6.48 1.56 21.02
CA ILE A 166 -5.41 2.46 20.60
C ILE A 166 -6.01 3.84 20.35
N ILE A 167 -5.54 4.85 21.06
CA ILE A 167 -5.98 6.26 20.93
C ILE A 167 -5.05 7.09 20.06
N GLY A 168 -3.84 6.60 19.79
CA GLY A 168 -2.85 7.24 18.96
C GLY A 168 -1.58 6.44 18.83
N ALA A 169 -0.61 7.01 18.13
CA ALA A 169 0.76 6.50 18.03
C ALA A 169 1.71 7.68 17.91
N TYR A 170 2.98 7.44 18.18
CA TYR A 170 4.01 8.44 17.90
C TYR A 170 5.27 7.78 17.37
N ALA A 171 6.05 8.53 16.64
CA ALA A 171 7.41 8.14 16.28
C ALA A 171 8.40 9.02 17.04
N THR A 172 9.42 8.40 17.62
CA THR A 172 10.55 9.09 18.23
C THR A 172 11.66 9.19 17.20
N VAL A 173 12.09 10.41 16.91
CA VAL A 173 13.27 10.69 16.10
C VAL A 173 14.46 10.81 17.01
N ILE A 174 15.39 9.88 16.86
CA ILE A 174 16.64 9.83 17.62
C ILE A 174 17.73 10.49 16.78
N LEU A 175 18.30 11.56 17.31
CA LEU A 175 19.34 12.33 16.65
C LEU A 175 20.72 11.95 17.19
N ARG A 176 21.76 12.20 16.39
CA ARG A 176 23.17 12.04 16.80
C ARG A 176 23.50 13.00 17.92
N GLU A 177 23.06 14.24 17.76
CA GLU A 177 23.23 15.31 18.74
C GLU A 177 21.86 15.92 19.09
N GLY A 178 21.68 16.28 20.36
CA GLY A 178 20.43 16.84 20.86
C GLY A 178 19.47 15.83 21.47
N GLU A 179 18.40 16.35 22.02
CA GLU A 179 17.35 15.55 22.68
C GLU A 179 16.44 14.90 21.63
N PRO A 180 16.14 13.59 21.76
CA PRO A 180 15.14 12.95 20.90
C PRO A 180 13.79 13.62 21.00
N TYR A 181 13.09 13.78 19.90
CA TYR A 181 11.77 14.40 19.87
C TYR A 181 10.74 13.46 19.25
N ILE A 182 9.46 13.68 19.52
CA ILE A 182 8.37 12.82 19.06
C ILE A 182 7.49 13.50 18.01
N VAL A 183 6.91 12.68 17.14
CA VAL A 183 5.89 13.06 16.16
C VAL A 183 4.63 12.26 16.48
N PRO A 184 3.74 12.76 17.36
CA PRO A 184 2.52 12.05 17.71
C PRO A 184 1.44 12.24 16.66
N MET A 185 0.60 11.22 16.51
CA MET A 185 -0.62 11.19 15.71
C MET A 185 -1.78 10.65 16.55
N THR A 186 -2.91 11.31 16.46
CA THR A 186 -4.15 10.77 17.02
C THR A 186 -4.69 9.64 16.15
N MET A 187 -5.49 8.73 16.71
CA MET A 187 -6.10 7.66 15.91
C MET A 187 -7.02 8.20 14.81
N LYS A 188 -7.60 9.40 14.99
CA LYS A 188 -8.36 10.09 13.94
C LYS A 188 -7.48 10.44 12.74
N GLU A 189 -6.29 10.99 12.97
CA GLU A 189 -5.33 11.32 11.90
C GLU A 189 -4.80 10.06 11.23
N ILE A 190 -4.52 9.01 12.00
CA ILE A 190 -4.06 7.72 11.49
C ILE A 190 -5.10 7.10 10.56
N ARG A 191 -6.37 7.04 11.00
CA ARG A 191 -7.47 6.53 10.16
C ARG A 191 -7.70 7.38 8.91
N ALA A 192 -7.54 8.70 9.00
CA ALA A 192 -7.62 9.59 7.85
C ALA A 192 -6.50 9.28 6.83
N ALA A 193 -5.29 8.99 7.31
CA ALA A 193 -4.17 8.56 6.47
C ALA A 193 -4.45 7.20 5.80
N TRP A 194 -4.91 6.21 6.57
CA TRP A 194 -5.30 4.90 6.00
C TRP A 194 -6.42 5.01 4.95
N GLY A 195 -7.32 5.99 5.11
CA GLY A 195 -8.40 6.28 4.16
C GLY A 195 -7.92 6.69 2.77
N GLN A 196 -6.67 7.13 2.62
CA GLN A 196 -6.08 7.47 1.32
C GLN A 196 -5.61 6.22 0.55
N GLY A 197 -5.34 5.12 1.24
CA GLY A 197 -4.93 3.86 0.61
C GLY A 197 -6.07 3.15 -0.14
N ALA A 198 -5.71 2.21 -1.02
CA ALA A 198 -6.66 1.47 -1.84
C ALA A 198 -7.70 0.67 -1.02
N THR A 199 -7.30 0.16 0.14
CA THR A 199 -8.17 -0.59 1.08
C THR A 199 -8.95 0.31 2.03
N LYS A 200 -8.68 1.63 2.02
CA LYS A 200 -9.32 2.62 2.91
C LYS A 200 -9.23 2.24 4.40
N GLY A 201 -8.14 1.58 4.81
CA GLY A 201 -7.94 1.12 6.17
C GLY A 201 -8.69 -0.16 6.56
N ASN A 202 -9.24 -0.89 5.57
CA ASN A 202 -10.01 -2.11 5.82
C ASN A 202 -9.27 -3.40 5.42
N SER A 203 -7.95 -3.35 5.23
CA SER A 203 -7.20 -4.58 4.97
C SER A 203 -7.12 -5.47 6.22
N PRO A 204 -6.89 -6.79 6.06
CA PRO A 204 -6.65 -7.70 7.18
C PRO A 204 -5.56 -7.22 8.14
N ALA A 205 -4.51 -6.57 7.64
CA ALA A 205 -3.46 -6.01 8.46
C ALA A 205 -3.95 -4.85 9.35
N HIS A 206 -4.77 -3.94 8.82
CA HIS A 206 -5.36 -2.86 9.61
C HIS A 206 -6.32 -3.38 10.69
N GLN A 207 -7.02 -4.49 10.42
CA GLN A 207 -7.97 -5.07 11.36
C GLN A 207 -7.27 -5.88 12.45
N ASN A 208 -6.30 -6.73 12.07
CA ASN A 208 -5.68 -7.69 12.97
C ASN A 208 -4.42 -7.13 13.66
N PHE A 209 -3.76 -6.14 13.06
CA PHE A 209 -2.49 -5.56 13.52
C PHE A 209 -2.54 -4.03 13.52
N SER A 210 -3.65 -3.47 13.99
CA SER A 210 -3.89 -2.02 13.98
C SER A 210 -2.79 -1.21 14.68
N GLY A 211 -2.19 -1.76 15.74
CA GLY A 211 -1.06 -1.13 16.43
C GLY A 211 0.17 -0.99 15.54
N GLU A 212 0.55 -2.06 14.82
CA GLU A 212 1.69 -2.01 13.90
C GLU A 212 1.43 -1.05 12.74
N MET A 213 0.20 -1.02 12.23
CA MET A 213 -0.19 -0.08 11.18
C MET A 213 -0.20 1.36 11.69
N ALA A 214 -0.59 1.61 12.94
CA ALA A 214 -0.52 2.93 13.56
C ALA A 214 0.94 3.40 13.75
N LYS A 215 1.85 2.52 14.20
CA LYS A 215 3.29 2.81 14.28
C LYS A 215 3.86 3.15 12.92
N LYS A 216 3.56 2.38 11.87
CA LYS A 216 3.99 2.67 10.49
C LYS A 216 3.57 4.08 10.06
N SER A 217 2.32 4.48 10.32
CA SER A 217 1.83 5.82 9.96
C SER A 217 2.60 6.93 10.68
N ALA A 218 2.87 6.76 11.98
CA ALA A 218 3.65 7.73 12.76
C ALA A 218 5.11 7.80 12.26
N ILE A 219 5.74 6.67 11.97
CA ILE A 219 7.11 6.59 11.42
C ILE A 219 7.17 7.28 10.06
N ASN A 220 6.27 6.96 9.14
CA ASN A 220 6.24 7.59 7.83
C ASN A 220 6.07 9.11 7.93
N ARG A 221 5.18 9.59 8.83
CA ARG A 221 5.03 11.03 9.09
C ARG A 221 6.33 11.66 9.59
N ALA A 222 7.05 10.98 10.49
CA ALA A 222 8.32 11.48 11.04
C ALA A 222 9.46 11.50 10.02
N CYS A 223 9.46 10.58 9.04
CA CYS A 223 10.46 10.52 7.98
C CYS A 223 10.27 11.61 6.92
N LYS A 224 9.02 12.02 6.62
CA LYS A 224 8.68 12.97 5.53
C LYS A 224 9.52 14.26 5.53
N PRO A 225 9.70 14.98 6.65
CA PRO A 225 10.51 16.20 6.64
C PRO A 225 11.94 15.97 6.16
N TYR A 226 12.56 14.85 6.53
CA TYR A 226 13.93 14.52 6.15
C TYR A 226 14.04 14.08 4.69
N ILE A 227 13.05 13.33 4.19
CA ILE A 227 13.06 12.86 2.81
C ILE A 227 12.72 13.99 1.83
N ASN A 228 11.73 14.85 2.17
CA ASN A 228 11.22 15.86 1.25
C ASN A 228 11.92 17.22 1.34
N SER A 229 12.72 17.46 2.38
CA SER A 229 13.49 18.69 2.56
C SER A 229 14.99 18.53 2.30
N SER A 230 15.42 17.32 1.94
CA SER A 230 16.81 17.09 1.54
C SER A 230 17.12 17.90 0.28
N ASP A 231 18.30 18.48 0.24
CA ASP A 231 18.79 19.15 -0.97
C ASP A 231 19.28 18.10 -1.97
N ASP A 232 18.28 17.51 -2.66
CA ASP A 232 18.48 16.51 -3.71
C ASP A 232 19.04 17.10 -5.00
N SER A 233 19.76 18.23 -4.92
CA SER A 233 20.29 18.89 -6.10
C SER A 233 21.09 17.93 -7.00
N GLU A 234 21.64 16.86 -6.47
CA GLU A 234 22.34 15.82 -7.23
C GLU A 234 21.41 14.71 -7.76
N ILE A 235 20.37 14.31 -7.01
CA ILE A 235 19.40 13.31 -7.47
C ILE A 235 18.37 13.93 -8.41
N VAL A 236 17.97 15.19 -8.16
CA VAL A 236 17.00 15.94 -8.98
C VAL A 236 17.58 16.42 -10.31
N LYS A 237 18.89 16.66 -10.39
CA LYS A 237 19.54 16.95 -11.68
C LYS A 237 19.29 15.88 -12.74
N ASN A 238 19.13 14.63 -12.32
CA ASN A 238 18.82 13.52 -13.22
C ASN A 238 17.35 13.36 -13.60
N ARG A 239 16.41 13.89 -12.83
CA ARG A 239 14.98 13.93 -13.21
C ARG A 239 14.71 14.88 -14.38
N ASN A 240 15.56 15.88 -14.58
CA ASN A 240 15.44 16.90 -15.61
C ASN A 240 16.32 16.64 -16.85
N SER A 241 17.16 15.61 -16.87
CA SER A 241 17.90 15.25 -18.07
C SER A 241 17.02 14.47 -19.05
N GLN A 242 16.92 14.97 -20.22
CA GLN A 242 15.98 14.87 -21.34
C GLN A 242 15.74 13.49 -21.96
N ASP A 243 15.97 12.37 -21.31
CA ASP A 243 15.74 11.03 -21.88
C ASP A 243 14.57 10.25 -21.29
N TYR A 244 13.82 10.86 -20.37
CA TYR A 244 12.51 10.35 -20.02
C TYR A 244 11.51 10.89 -21.04
N VAL A 245 11.08 10.04 -21.96
CA VAL A 245 9.93 10.33 -22.83
C VAL A 245 8.73 10.59 -21.90
N SER A 246 8.60 11.86 -21.55
CA SER A 246 7.46 12.40 -20.83
C SER A 246 6.39 12.73 -21.83
N GLU A 247 5.61 11.75 -22.26
CA GLU A 247 4.26 12.04 -22.69
C GLU A 247 3.34 11.90 -21.47
N GLN A 248 2.98 13.07 -20.95
CA GLN A 248 1.73 13.42 -20.28
C GLN A 248 1.12 12.35 -19.36
N ALA A 249 1.75 12.10 -18.25
CA ALA A 249 0.99 11.74 -17.06
C ALA A 249 0.78 13.05 -16.28
N ASN A 250 -0.47 13.51 -16.21
CA ASN A 250 -0.89 14.51 -15.25
C ASN A 250 -0.19 14.25 -13.92
N SER A 251 0.74 15.11 -13.55
CA SER A 251 1.39 15.10 -12.25
C SER A 251 0.37 15.48 -11.19
N LYS A 252 -0.50 14.55 -10.83
CA LYS A 252 -1.05 14.55 -9.49
C LYS A 252 0.16 14.37 -8.60
N LYS A 253 0.47 15.38 -7.78
CA LYS A 253 1.39 15.26 -6.65
C LYS A 253 1.19 13.88 -6.06
N ILE A 254 2.25 13.06 -6.09
CA ILE A 254 2.27 11.80 -5.38
C ILE A 254 2.38 12.20 -3.91
N ASP A 255 1.25 12.51 -3.28
CA ASP A 255 1.16 12.39 -1.85
C ASP A 255 1.45 10.93 -1.59
N PHE A 256 2.46 10.67 -0.75
CA PHE A 256 2.77 9.32 -0.31
C PHE A 256 1.46 8.67 0.12
N VAL A 257 0.95 7.79 -0.73
CA VAL A 257 -0.17 6.93 -0.38
C VAL A 257 0.40 6.01 0.68
N GLU A 258 -0.02 6.19 1.91
CA GLU A 258 0.35 5.30 2.98
C GLU A 258 -0.15 3.91 2.59
N ASP A 259 0.81 3.00 2.48
CA ASP A 259 0.62 1.55 2.34
C ASP A 259 -0.24 1.06 1.16
N GLY A 260 0.41 0.94 0.01
CA GLY A 260 0.00 -0.07 -0.96
C GLY A 260 0.47 -1.43 -0.44
N GLU A 261 -0.39 -2.12 0.31
CA GLU A 261 -0.11 -3.48 0.75
C GLU A 261 -0.01 -4.37 -0.48
N ALA A 262 1.19 -4.90 -0.74
CA ALA A 262 1.33 -6.13 -1.50
C ALA A 262 0.75 -7.24 -0.61
N GLU A 263 -0.36 -7.86 -1.00
CA GLU A 263 -0.85 -9.06 -0.33
C GLU A 263 0.24 -10.14 -0.44
N GLU A 264 0.86 -10.47 0.68
CA GLU A 264 1.64 -11.70 0.79
C GLU A 264 0.66 -12.87 0.59
N VAL A 265 0.75 -13.52 -0.56
CA VAL A 265 0.13 -14.84 -0.76
C VAL A 265 0.90 -15.80 0.13
N LYS A 266 0.34 -16.10 1.30
CA LYS A 266 0.79 -17.23 2.12
C LYS A 266 0.31 -18.50 1.41
N ASP A 267 1.24 -19.31 0.98
CA ASP A 267 0.98 -20.72 0.63
C ASP A 267 0.56 -21.46 1.91
N GLU A 268 -0.74 -21.61 2.09
CA GLU A 268 -1.31 -22.57 3.03
C GLU A 268 -1.92 -23.72 2.24
N PRO A 269 -1.61 -24.98 2.57
CA PRO A 269 -2.13 -26.13 1.83
C PRO A 269 -3.65 -26.20 1.97
N GLU A 270 -4.34 -26.36 0.85
CA GLU A 270 -5.79 -26.52 0.78
C GLU A 270 -6.26 -27.69 1.64
N GLN A 271 -7.00 -27.40 2.72
CA GLN A 271 -7.92 -28.34 3.35
C GLN A 271 -9.35 -28.10 2.83
N PRO A 272 -10.15 -29.13 2.64
CA PRO A 272 -11.45 -29.00 1.99
C PRO A 272 -12.43 -28.20 2.85
N LYS A 273 -13.01 -27.17 2.25
CA LYS A 273 -13.99 -26.27 2.86
C LYS A 273 -15.24 -27.03 3.31
N GLN A 274 -15.42 -27.20 4.60
CA GLN A 274 -16.74 -27.40 5.20
C GLN A 274 -17.48 -26.05 5.16
N LYS A 275 -18.72 -26.10 4.65
CA LYS A 275 -19.63 -24.96 4.61
C LYS A 275 -19.94 -24.49 6.03
N ALA A 276 -19.43 -23.34 6.42
CA ALA A 276 -19.88 -22.65 7.61
C ALA A 276 -21.20 -21.93 7.32
N GLN A 277 -22.21 -22.19 8.12
CA GLN A 277 -23.46 -21.44 8.16
C GLN A 277 -23.21 -20.02 8.69
N PRO A 278 -23.88 -19.00 8.17
CA PRO A 278 -23.73 -17.64 8.66
C PRO A 278 -24.50 -17.46 9.97
N THR A 279 -23.80 -17.11 11.04
CA THR A 279 -24.42 -16.47 12.22
C THR A 279 -24.49 -14.97 11.94
N SER A 280 -25.68 -14.53 11.54
CA SER A 280 -25.99 -13.12 11.36
C SER A 280 -26.53 -12.54 12.69
N GLU A 281 -25.83 -11.54 13.24
CA GLU A 281 -26.52 -10.53 14.04
C GLU A 281 -27.28 -9.58 13.09
N PRO A 282 -28.49 -9.11 13.40
CA PRO A 282 -29.33 -8.40 12.45
C PRO A 282 -28.84 -6.95 12.33
N ASN A 283 -28.34 -6.58 11.14
CA ASN A 283 -28.35 -5.17 10.71
C ASN A 283 -29.80 -4.74 10.55
N GLU A 284 -30.20 -3.67 11.23
CA GLU A 284 -31.50 -3.02 10.99
C GLU A 284 -31.45 -2.32 9.62
N TYR A 285 -31.94 -3.02 8.58
CA TYR A 285 -32.24 -2.39 7.31
C TYR A 285 -33.55 -1.59 7.39
N GLU A 286 -33.66 -0.52 6.63
CA GLU A 286 -34.90 0.24 6.49
C GLU A 286 -35.97 -0.62 5.79
N LYS A 287 -37.07 -0.94 6.50
CA LYS A 287 -38.16 -1.75 5.96
C LYS A 287 -39.03 -0.91 5.03
N MET A 288 -39.05 -1.27 3.75
CA MET A 288 -39.88 -0.62 2.76
C MET A 288 -41.00 -1.56 2.28
N PRO A 289 -42.28 -1.17 2.50
CA PRO A 289 -43.45 -1.95 2.04
C PRO A 289 -43.70 -1.74 0.55
N PHE A 290 -43.88 -2.83 -0.20
CA PHE A 290 -44.24 -2.86 -1.61
C PHE A 290 -45.43 -3.80 -1.82
N LYS A 291 -46.34 -3.44 -2.75
CA LYS A 291 -47.52 -4.26 -3.06
C LYS A 291 -47.15 -5.59 -3.73
N ASN A 292 -46.06 -5.62 -4.46
CA ASN A 292 -45.56 -6.80 -5.12
C ASN A 292 -44.11 -6.59 -5.55
N MET A 293 -43.44 -7.71 -5.97
CA MET A 293 -42.05 -7.71 -6.37
C MET A 293 -41.74 -6.83 -7.61
N ASN A 294 -42.72 -6.60 -8.49
CA ASN A 294 -42.55 -5.73 -9.64
C ASN A 294 -42.45 -4.24 -9.23
N GLU A 295 -43.16 -3.85 -8.20
CA GLU A 295 -43.09 -2.50 -7.64
C GLU A 295 -41.72 -2.26 -6.98
N ALA A 296 -41.23 -3.23 -6.19
CA ALA A 296 -39.88 -3.20 -5.63
C ALA A 296 -38.81 -3.10 -6.72
N LYS A 297 -38.97 -3.86 -7.81
CA LYS A 297 -38.07 -3.80 -8.96
C LYS A 297 -38.07 -2.43 -9.63
N SER A 298 -39.24 -1.83 -9.85
CA SER A 298 -39.36 -0.50 -10.43
C SER A 298 -38.69 0.57 -9.54
N PHE A 299 -38.93 0.48 -8.24
CA PHE A 299 -38.29 1.35 -7.27
C PHE A 299 -36.73 1.27 -7.32
N LEU A 300 -36.18 0.07 -7.42
CA LEU A 300 -34.72 -0.11 -7.53
C LEU A 300 -34.16 0.44 -8.83
N ILE A 301 -34.91 0.34 -9.95
CA ILE A 301 -34.51 0.93 -11.23
C ILE A 301 -34.50 2.44 -11.15
N ASP A 302 -35.53 3.05 -10.55
CA ASP A 302 -35.64 4.50 -10.36
C ASP A 302 -34.53 5.03 -9.43
N ASN A 303 -34.03 4.18 -8.54
CA ASN A 303 -32.89 4.46 -7.66
C ASN A 303 -31.53 3.98 -8.23
N GLY A 304 -31.42 3.83 -9.54
CA GLY A 304 -30.15 3.68 -10.25
C GLY A 304 -29.60 2.24 -10.37
N VAL A 305 -30.44 1.21 -10.13
CA VAL A 305 -30.07 -0.16 -10.40
C VAL A 305 -30.37 -0.49 -11.87
N HIS A 306 -29.38 -1.00 -12.59
CA HIS A 306 -29.56 -1.32 -14.01
C HIS A 306 -30.56 -2.48 -14.21
N PRO A 307 -31.58 -2.38 -15.08
CA PRO A 307 -32.63 -3.39 -15.26
C PRO A 307 -32.09 -4.80 -15.58
N ALA A 308 -30.96 -4.90 -16.26
CA ALA A 308 -30.33 -6.19 -16.59
C ALA A 308 -29.75 -6.95 -15.38
N ALA A 309 -29.62 -6.30 -14.23
CA ALA A 309 -29.16 -6.89 -12.97
C ALA A 309 -30.31 -7.49 -12.15
N LEU A 310 -31.58 -7.24 -12.50
CA LEU A 310 -32.76 -7.64 -11.76
C LEU A 310 -33.58 -8.71 -12.53
N LYS A 311 -32.99 -9.89 -12.73
CA LYS A 311 -33.56 -10.98 -13.52
C LYS A 311 -34.41 -11.96 -12.71
N SER A 312 -34.11 -12.12 -11.42
CA SER A 312 -34.80 -13.01 -10.49
C SER A 312 -35.25 -12.24 -9.23
N GLU A 313 -36.15 -12.83 -8.44
CA GLU A 313 -36.54 -12.29 -7.14
C GLU A 313 -35.34 -12.16 -6.19
N GLN A 314 -34.41 -13.11 -6.24
CA GLN A 314 -33.17 -13.07 -5.45
C GLN A 314 -32.31 -11.87 -5.83
N ASP A 315 -32.16 -11.56 -7.13
CA ASP A 315 -31.41 -10.39 -7.59
C ASP A 315 -32.02 -9.07 -7.07
N ILE A 316 -33.35 -9.03 -6.94
CA ILE A 316 -34.09 -7.86 -6.43
C ILE A 316 -33.82 -7.69 -4.93
N HIS A 317 -33.86 -8.77 -4.16
CA HIS A 317 -33.52 -8.74 -2.73
C HIS A 317 -32.05 -8.37 -2.49
N ASP A 318 -31.13 -8.93 -3.25
CA ASP A 318 -29.72 -8.64 -3.13
C ASP A 318 -29.39 -7.19 -3.50
N ALA A 319 -30.06 -6.66 -4.53
CA ALA A 319 -29.93 -5.25 -4.92
C ALA A 319 -30.55 -4.28 -3.89
N ALA A 320 -31.62 -4.68 -3.20
CA ALA A 320 -32.22 -3.91 -2.12
C ALA A 320 -31.32 -3.92 -0.88
N ALA A 321 -30.80 -5.08 -0.51
CA ALA A 321 -29.85 -5.22 0.61
C ALA A 321 -28.57 -4.39 0.40
N ALA A 322 -28.07 -4.30 -0.84
CA ALA A 322 -26.95 -3.43 -1.20
C ALA A 322 -27.25 -1.92 -1.03
N LYS A 323 -28.52 -1.56 -0.87
CA LYS A 323 -28.99 -0.20 -0.58
C LYS A 323 -29.52 -0.04 0.86
N GLU A 324 -29.24 -1.03 1.71
CA GLU A 324 -29.68 -1.07 3.11
C GLU A 324 -31.21 -1.06 3.27
N ILE A 325 -31.94 -1.68 2.31
CA ILE A 325 -33.40 -1.77 2.28
C ILE A 325 -33.84 -3.22 2.45
N GLU A 326 -34.78 -3.48 3.35
CA GLU A 326 -35.49 -4.74 3.49
C GLU A 326 -36.84 -4.63 2.77
N ILE A 327 -37.06 -5.42 1.70
CA ILE A 327 -38.31 -5.46 0.95
C ILE A 327 -39.36 -6.23 1.75
N VAL A 328 -40.43 -5.56 2.10
CA VAL A 328 -41.61 -6.16 2.73
C VAL A 328 -42.78 -6.13 1.73
N ILE A 329 -43.30 -7.31 1.37
CA ILE A 329 -44.47 -7.41 0.49
C ILE A 329 -45.74 -7.41 1.37
N ASP A 330 -46.54 -6.37 1.28
CA ASP A 330 -47.87 -6.34 1.90
C ASP A 330 -48.82 -7.24 1.10
N GLY A 331 -49.01 -8.47 1.59
CA GLY A 331 -49.98 -9.39 1.01
C GLY A 331 -51.41 -8.86 1.24
N PRO A 332 -52.40 -9.21 0.37
CA PRO A 332 -53.75 -8.83 0.59
C PRO A 332 -54.28 -9.48 1.89
N ASP A 333 -54.79 -8.64 2.79
CA ASP A 333 -55.59 -9.10 3.93
C ASP A 333 -56.77 -9.91 3.42
N PHE A 334 -56.80 -11.25 3.76
CA PHE A 334 -57.96 -12.10 3.60
C PHE A 334 -58.72 -12.19 4.92
#